data_1b0d89418664fec5300f12d1f0c1ea43
#
_entry.id   1b0d89418664fec5300f12d1f0c1ea43
#
_cell.length_a   1.000
_cell.length_b   1.000
_cell.length_c   1.000
_cell.angle_alpha   90.00
_cell.angle_beta   90.00
_cell.angle_gamma   90.00
#
_symmetry.space_group_name_H-M   'P 1'
#
loop_
_entity.id
_entity.type
_entity.pdbx_description
1 polymer ?
#
loop_
_entity_poly.entity_id
_entity_poly.type
_entity_poly.pdbx_seq_one_letter_code
_entity_poly.pdbx_strand_id
1 'polypeptide(L)'
;MYLLLLILAGCSRSESFDATGTFEATEVVVSAEASGRILSFDVNEGDRIEQGEPLGAIDTVQLYLQKLQLERQIASVRSNRPDISKQVTALREQIAQQETERARVKRLLDDGAATTKQLDDIDASLKILSGQLEATLSTLRNNTASIDENSSSIELQIAQIEDRLAKCRIVSPVTGTVLAKYAETGELASTGRPLMKVADLDHIYLRAYFTSEQLAALQLGQEVTVTADFGADEQYEYPGRLVWIASESEFTPKSIQTKNSRANLVYAVKIAVENDGRLKLGLYGKVNL
;
A
#
# COMPACT_ATOMS: atom_id res chain seq x y z
N MET A 1 -6.69 31.57 83.27
CA MET A 1 -7.49 31.34 82.08
C MET A 1 -6.51 31.28 80.91
N TYR A 2 -6.01 30.06 80.61
CA TYR A 2 -4.98 29.81 79.56
C TYR A 2 -5.73 29.43 78.28
N LEU A 3 -5.56 30.27 77.25
CA LEU A 3 -6.10 30.01 75.91
C LEU A 3 -5.09 29.16 75.13
N LEU A 4 -5.46 27.88 74.93
CA LEU A 4 -4.67 26.92 74.18
C LEU A 4 -4.87 27.16 72.68
N LEU A 5 -3.90 27.73 72.00
CA LEU A 5 -3.92 27.94 70.55
C LEU A 5 -3.46 26.65 69.84
N LEU A 6 -4.43 25.86 69.31
CA LEU A 6 -4.17 24.69 68.46
C LEU A 6 -3.76 25.19 67.08
N ILE A 7 -2.47 25.13 66.74
CA ILE A 7 -1.96 25.33 65.38
C ILE A 7 -2.19 24.02 64.59
N LEU A 8 -3.20 24.02 63.74
CA LEU A 8 -3.35 23.00 62.69
C LEU A 8 -2.29 23.25 61.62
N ALA A 9 -1.16 22.52 61.73
CA ALA A 9 -0.22 22.41 60.64
C ALA A 9 -0.84 21.50 59.55
N GLY A 10 -1.54 22.07 58.57
CA GLY A 10 -1.93 21.43 57.32
C GLY A 10 -0.67 21.18 56.50
N CYS A 11 -0.09 19.97 56.59
CA CYS A 11 0.91 19.51 55.61
C CYS A 11 0.22 19.37 54.24
N SER A 12 0.29 20.37 53.40
CA SER A 12 0.08 20.19 51.97
C SER A 12 1.28 19.36 51.47
N ARG A 13 1.04 18.07 51.24
CA ARG A 13 1.98 17.16 50.57
C ARG A 13 2.15 17.66 49.16
N SER A 14 3.16 18.44 48.85
CA SER A 14 3.51 18.73 47.48
C SER A 14 4.02 17.44 46.86
N GLU A 15 3.18 16.82 46.02
CA GLU A 15 3.61 15.68 45.21
C GLU A 15 4.82 16.11 44.37
N SER A 16 5.94 15.43 44.57
CA SER A 16 7.15 15.66 43.79
C SER A 16 7.07 14.80 42.55
N PHE A 17 6.96 15.40 41.36
CA PHE A 17 7.10 14.74 40.07
C PHE A 17 8.30 15.36 39.34
N ASP A 18 8.93 14.59 38.43
CA ASP A 18 10.07 15.07 37.65
C ASP A 18 9.65 15.78 36.36
N ALA A 19 8.64 15.27 35.69
CA ALA A 19 8.10 15.87 34.48
C ALA A 19 6.58 15.63 34.36
N THR A 20 5.95 16.41 33.51
CA THR A 20 4.53 16.22 33.13
C THR A 20 4.38 16.20 31.62
N GLY A 21 3.32 15.58 31.16
CA GLY A 21 3.04 15.44 29.74
C GLY A 21 1.59 15.08 29.46
N THR A 22 1.31 14.73 28.22
CA THR A 22 0.02 14.26 27.76
C THR A 22 0.15 12.90 27.08
N PHE A 23 -0.87 12.06 27.24
CA PHE A 23 -0.93 10.78 26.56
C PHE A 23 -1.28 10.97 25.09
N GLU A 24 -0.47 10.36 24.22
CA GLU A 24 -0.60 10.38 22.76
C GLU A 24 -0.57 8.93 22.22
N ALA A 25 -1.14 8.71 21.03
CA ALA A 25 -0.97 7.47 20.29
C ALA A 25 -0.48 7.78 18.87
N THR A 26 -0.03 6.76 18.17
CA THR A 26 0.24 6.88 16.74
C THR A 26 -1.09 6.87 16.00
N GLU A 27 -1.44 8.01 15.41
CA GLU A 27 -2.66 8.19 14.63
C GLU A 27 -2.39 7.99 13.14
N VAL A 28 -3.27 7.27 12.47
CA VAL A 28 -3.25 7.07 11.01
C VAL A 28 -4.55 7.60 10.44
N VAL A 29 -4.45 8.51 9.47
CA VAL A 29 -5.61 8.99 8.71
C VAL A 29 -5.78 8.10 7.49
N VAL A 30 -6.86 7.32 7.48
CA VAL A 30 -7.25 6.50 6.34
C VAL A 30 -7.98 7.37 5.34
N SER A 31 -7.42 7.46 4.13
CA SER A 31 -7.96 8.29 3.05
C SER A 31 -8.43 7.43 1.88
N ALA A 32 -9.39 7.94 1.10
CA ALA A 32 -9.86 7.28 -0.11
C ALA A 32 -8.73 7.15 -1.14
N GLU A 33 -8.53 5.96 -1.69
CA GLU A 33 -7.56 5.69 -2.75
C GLU A 33 -8.18 5.79 -4.15
N ALA A 34 -9.52 5.82 -4.23
CA ALA A 34 -10.29 5.96 -5.46
C ALA A 34 -11.32 7.09 -5.35
N SER A 35 -11.80 7.53 -6.52
CA SER A 35 -12.87 8.52 -6.62
C SER A 35 -14.17 7.88 -7.05
N GLY A 36 -15.28 8.21 -6.38
CA GLY A 36 -16.61 7.71 -6.65
C GLY A 36 -17.55 7.89 -5.47
N ARG A 37 -18.80 7.46 -5.61
CA ARG A 37 -19.76 7.46 -4.49
C ARG A 37 -19.41 6.33 -3.51
N ILE A 38 -19.43 6.61 -2.23
CA ILE A 38 -19.31 5.62 -1.17
C ILE A 38 -20.60 4.80 -1.12
N LEU A 39 -20.52 3.52 -1.46
CA LEU A 39 -21.68 2.62 -1.48
C LEU A 39 -21.97 2.04 -0.08
N SER A 40 -20.92 1.75 0.67
CA SER A 40 -20.98 1.30 2.06
C SER A 40 -19.76 1.80 2.81
N PHE A 41 -19.96 2.15 4.09
CA PHE A 41 -18.88 2.50 5.01
C PHE A 41 -19.40 2.29 6.44
N ASP A 42 -19.37 1.02 6.88
CA ASP A 42 -20.02 0.53 8.09
C ASP A 42 -19.03 0.57 9.27
N VAL A 43 -18.56 1.79 9.60
CA VAL A 43 -17.60 2.06 10.67
C VAL A 43 -18.19 3.12 11.59
N ASN A 44 -18.00 2.96 12.90
CA ASN A 44 -18.38 3.95 13.91
C ASN A 44 -17.16 4.35 14.76
N GLU A 45 -17.24 5.52 15.35
CA GLU A 45 -16.24 5.96 16.31
C GLU A 45 -16.27 5.04 17.55
N GLY A 46 -15.08 4.58 17.96
CA GLY A 46 -14.92 3.61 19.02
C GLY A 46 -14.82 2.15 18.55
N ASP A 47 -15.14 1.84 17.29
CA ASP A 47 -15.01 0.49 16.77
C ASP A 47 -13.52 0.08 16.74
N ARG A 48 -13.26 -1.17 17.11
CA ARG A 48 -11.95 -1.80 16.97
C ARG A 48 -11.91 -2.51 15.62
N ILE A 49 -10.89 -2.20 14.83
CA ILE A 49 -10.69 -2.72 13.48
C ILE A 49 -9.32 -3.37 13.35
N GLU A 50 -9.22 -4.37 12.46
CA GLU A 50 -7.97 -5.08 12.19
C GLU A 50 -7.34 -4.62 10.87
N GLN A 51 -6.02 -4.76 10.76
CA GLN A 51 -5.31 -4.48 9.51
C GLN A 51 -5.82 -5.40 8.39
N GLY A 52 -6.16 -4.80 7.23
CA GLY A 52 -6.72 -5.51 6.08
C GLY A 52 -8.22 -5.76 6.15
N GLU A 53 -8.89 -5.39 7.23
CA GLU A 53 -10.34 -5.53 7.38
C GLU A 53 -11.07 -4.66 6.36
N PRO A 54 -12.05 -5.23 5.60
CA PRO A 54 -12.87 -4.48 4.67
C PRO A 54 -13.91 -3.65 5.43
N LEU A 55 -13.84 -2.34 5.29
CA LEU A 55 -14.68 -1.37 6.01
C LEU A 55 -15.75 -0.75 5.14
N GLY A 56 -15.61 -0.86 3.82
CA GLY A 56 -16.56 -0.27 2.89
C GLY A 56 -16.15 -0.39 1.44
N ALA A 57 -16.94 0.23 0.56
CA ALA A 57 -16.71 0.21 -0.87
C ALA A 57 -17.12 1.51 -1.55
N ILE A 58 -16.35 1.91 -2.55
CA ILE A 58 -16.61 3.00 -3.49
C ILE A 58 -17.18 2.39 -4.78
N ASP A 59 -18.04 3.11 -5.49
CA ASP A 59 -18.68 2.67 -6.74
C ASP A 59 -17.65 2.28 -7.81
N THR A 60 -17.80 1.06 -8.32
CA THR A 60 -16.89 0.45 -9.29
C THR A 60 -17.47 0.31 -10.68
N VAL A 61 -18.74 0.68 -10.90
CA VAL A 61 -19.48 0.36 -12.13
C VAL A 61 -18.73 0.83 -13.39
N GLN A 62 -18.25 2.06 -13.41
CA GLN A 62 -17.55 2.62 -14.57
C GLN A 62 -16.22 1.90 -14.84
N LEU A 63 -15.44 1.60 -13.79
CA LEU A 63 -14.17 0.87 -13.92
C LEU A 63 -14.41 -0.57 -14.41
N TYR A 64 -15.44 -1.23 -13.89
CA TYR A 64 -15.81 -2.57 -14.32
C TYR A 64 -16.21 -2.63 -15.80
N LEU A 65 -17.03 -1.67 -16.26
CA LEU A 65 -17.41 -1.56 -17.69
C LEU A 65 -16.19 -1.30 -18.57
N GLN A 66 -15.26 -0.46 -18.13
CA GLN A 66 -14.01 -0.19 -18.84
C GLN A 66 -13.14 -1.46 -18.93
N LYS A 67 -13.06 -2.25 -17.87
CA LYS A 67 -12.39 -3.56 -17.90
C LYS A 67 -13.00 -4.48 -18.93
N LEU A 68 -14.33 -4.63 -18.93
CA LEU A 68 -15.04 -5.46 -19.90
C LEU A 68 -14.80 -5.01 -21.35
N GLN A 69 -14.72 -3.71 -21.59
CA GLN A 69 -14.41 -3.17 -22.92
C GLN A 69 -13.01 -3.61 -23.39
N LEU A 70 -12.00 -3.50 -22.51
CA LEU A 70 -10.63 -3.94 -22.82
C LEU A 70 -10.54 -5.46 -23.03
N GLU A 71 -11.27 -6.25 -22.25
CA GLU A 71 -11.36 -7.72 -22.43
C GLU A 71 -11.96 -8.10 -23.78
N ARG A 72 -12.96 -7.36 -24.27
CA ARG A 72 -13.50 -7.55 -25.62
C ARG A 72 -12.52 -7.11 -26.71
N GLN A 73 -11.79 -6.03 -26.47
CA GLN A 73 -10.78 -5.53 -27.41
C GLN A 73 -9.64 -6.54 -27.58
N ILE A 74 -9.11 -7.12 -26.50
CA ILE A 74 -8.05 -8.13 -26.58
C ILE A 74 -8.53 -9.40 -27.28
N ALA A 75 -9.77 -9.84 -27.05
CA ALA A 75 -10.36 -10.97 -27.75
C ALA A 75 -10.45 -10.71 -29.27
N SER A 76 -10.83 -9.50 -29.67
CA SER A 76 -10.85 -9.08 -31.07
C SER A 76 -9.46 -9.06 -31.70
N VAL A 77 -8.46 -8.50 -31.01
CA VAL A 77 -7.07 -8.48 -31.50
C VAL A 77 -6.54 -9.90 -31.71
N ARG A 78 -6.76 -10.78 -30.74
CA ARG A 78 -6.31 -12.17 -30.80
C ARG A 78 -7.01 -13.00 -31.88
N SER A 79 -8.27 -12.66 -32.23
CA SER A 79 -8.99 -13.35 -33.31
C SER A 79 -8.37 -13.16 -34.69
N ASN A 80 -7.57 -12.09 -34.88
CA ASN A 80 -6.86 -11.82 -36.11
C ASN A 80 -5.54 -12.62 -36.27
N ARG A 81 -5.22 -13.50 -35.30
CA ARG A 81 -4.00 -14.30 -35.37
C ARG A 81 -4.03 -15.27 -36.53
N PRO A 82 -3.08 -15.22 -37.47
CA PRO A 82 -3.08 -16.09 -38.62
C PRO A 82 -2.77 -17.54 -38.24
N ASP A 83 -3.46 -18.48 -38.86
CA ASP A 83 -3.05 -19.89 -38.83
C ASP A 83 -1.91 -20.10 -39.83
N ILE A 84 -0.70 -20.00 -39.34
CA ILE A 84 0.54 -20.11 -40.15
C ILE A 84 0.54 -21.46 -40.91
N SER A 85 0.15 -22.55 -40.23
CA SER A 85 0.17 -23.88 -40.81
C SER A 85 -0.68 -23.93 -42.08
N LYS A 86 -1.95 -23.47 -42.00
CA LYS A 86 -2.85 -23.48 -43.14
C LYS A 86 -2.41 -22.60 -44.31
N GLN A 87 -1.83 -21.43 -43.97
CA GLN A 87 -1.45 -20.46 -45.00
C GLN A 87 -0.22 -20.89 -45.83
N VAL A 88 0.66 -21.73 -45.25
CA VAL A 88 1.85 -22.22 -45.98
C VAL A 88 1.70 -23.62 -46.55
N THR A 89 0.59 -24.31 -46.27
CA THR A 89 0.39 -25.71 -46.72
C THR A 89 0.53 -25.84 -48.22
N ALA A 90 -0.10 -25.01 -49.03
CA ALA A 90 -0.06 -25.08 -50.52
C ALA A 90 1.40 -24.90 -51.04
N LEU A 91 2.17 -23.97 -50.48
CA LEU A 91 3.57 -23.79 -50.87
C LEU A 91 4.44 -25.00 -50.51
N ARG A 92 4.21 -25.60 -49.34
CA ARG A 92 4.92 -26.84 -48.91
C ARG A 92 4.60 -28.01 -49.85
N GLU A 93 3.35 -28.17 -50.25
CA GLU A 93 2.93 -29.23 -51.18
C GLU A 93 3.56 -29.02 -52.56
N GLN A 94 3.61 -27.77 -53.08
CA GLN A 94 4.28 -27.46 -54.31
C GLN A 94 5.78 -27.77 -54.26
N ILE A 95 6.45 -27.44 -53.18
CA ILE A 95 7.86 -27.79 -52.95
C ILE A 95 8.06 -29.30 -52.97
N ALA A 96 7.25 -30.05 -52.21
CA ALA A 96 7.32 -31.52 -52.16
C ALA A 96 7.09 -32.18 -53.51
N GLN A 97 6.16 -31.63 -54.33
CA GLN A 97 5.93 -32.07 -55.70
C GLN A 97 7.18 -31.84 -56.59
N GLN A 98 7.79 -30.66 -56.49
CA GLN A 98 9.00 -30.32 -57.25
C GLN A 98 10.23 -31.14 -56.80
N GLU A 99 10.34 -31.42 -55.50
CA GLU A 99 11.40 -32.31 -54.99
C GLU A 99 11.24 -33.76 -55.56
N THR A 100 10.01 -34.23 -55.65
CA THR A 100 9.71 -35.58 -56.27
C THR A 100 10.10 -35.59 -57.71
N GLU A 101 9.76 -34.53 -58.49
CA GLU A 101 10.12 -34.39 -59.89
C GLU A 101 11.62 -34.25 -60.08
N ARG A 102 12.30 -33.48 -59.27
CA ARG A 102 13.78 -33.38 -59.22
C ARG A 102 14.44 -34.73 -59.09
N ALA A 103 13.98 -35.56 -58.13
CA ALA A 103 14.51 -36.90 -57.88
C ALA A 103 14.26 -37.84 -59.09
N ARG A 104 13.14 -37.65 -59.82
CA ARG A 104 12.82 -38.41 -61.07
C ARG A 104 13.77 -37.98 -62.20
N VAL A 105 13.88 -36.68 -62.46
CA VAL A 105 14.72 -36.15 -63.56
C VAL A 105 16.20 -36.45 -63.30
N LYS A 106 16.67 -36.39 -62.05
CA LYS A 106 18.01 -36.76 -61.67
C LYS A 106 18.36 -38.20 -62.08
N ARG A 107 17.48 -39.19 -61.77
CA ARG A 107 17.66 -40.59 -62.18
C ARG A 107 17.69 -40.74 -63.70
N LEU A 108 16.83 -40.05 -64.43
CA LEU A 108 16.78 -40.06 -65.90
C LEU A 108 18.06 -39.46 -66.50
N LEU A 109 18.64 -38.45 -65.89
CA LEU A 109 19.91 -37.87 -66.27
C LEU A 109 21.06 -38.81 -66.09
N ASP A 110 21.10 -39.55 -64.94
CA ASP A 110 22.10 -40.57 -64.67
C ASP A 110 22.02 -41.73 -65.69
N ASP A 111 20.85 -42.05 -66.19
CA ASP A 111 20.56 -43.04 -67.23
C ASP A 111 20.76 -42.49 -68.67
N GLY A 112 21.14 -41.21 -68.81
CA GLY A 112 21.33 -40.54 -70.11
C GLY A 112 20.04 -40.17 -70.85
N ALA A 113 18.88 -40.24 -70.21
CA ALA A 113 17.53 -39.98 -70.76
C ALA A 113 16.97 -38.58 -70.48
N ALA A 114 17.71 -37.73 -69.78
CA ALA A 114 17.34 -36.32 -69.50
C ALA A 114 18.54 -35.41 -69.74
N THR A 115 18.30 -34.08 -69.76
CA THR A 115 19.37 -33.07 -69.94
C THR A 115 19.67 -32.35 -68.62
N THR A 116 20.89 -31.84 -68.45
CA THR A 116 21.31 -31.02 -67.33
C THR A 116 20.43 -29.78 -67.21
N LYS A 117 20.03 -29.15 -68.30
CA LYS A 117 19.12 -28.00 -68.32
C LYS A 117 17.78 -28.31 -67.64
N GLN A 118 17.20 -29.47 -67.83
CA GLN A 118 15.94 -29.85 -67.18
C GLN A 118 16.08 -29.92 -65.65
N LEU A 119 17.23 -30.41 -65.15
CA LEU A 119 17.50 -30.44 -63.70
C LEU A 119 17.71 -29.02 -63.15
N ASP A 120 18.47 -28.17 -63.90
CA ASP A 120 18.77 -26.79 -63.51
C ASP A 120 17.42 -25.95 -63.45
N ASP A 121 16.51 -26.15 -64.38
CA ASP A 121 15.20 -25.48 -64.40
C ASP A 121 14.35 -25.85 -63.19
N ILE A 122 14.39 -27.14 -62.76
CA ILE A 122 13.68 -27.59 -61.53
C ILE A 122 14.37 -27.03 -60.27
N ASP A 123 15.68 -27.02 -60.22
CA ASP A 123 16.44 -26.44 -59.08
C ASP A 123 16.18 -24.94 -58.95
N ALA A 124 16.10 -24.22 -60.04
CA ALA A 124 15.68 -22.81 -60.07
C ALA A 124 14.25 -22.61 -59.54
N SER A 125 13.29 -23.47 -59.93
CA SER A 125 11.92 -23.44 -59.46
C SER A 125 11.83 -23.72 -57.96
N LEU A 126 12.54 -24.73 -57.44
CA LEU A 126 12.63 -25.04 -56.04
C LEU A 126 13.18 -23.87 -55.21
N LYS A 127 14.22 -23.21 -55.70
CA LYS A 127 14.80 -22.03 -55.08
C LYS A 127 13.81 -20.86 -54.96
N ILE A 128 13.01 -20.62 -56.02
CA ILE A 128 11.97 -19.60 -56.01
C ILE A 128 10.88 -19.95 -54.99
N LEU A 129 10.34 -21.18 -55.03
CA LEU A 129 9.29 -21.63 -54.10
C LEU A 129 9.76 -21.60 -52.63
N SER A 130 10.99 -22.04 -52.35
CA SER A 130 11.59 -21.97 -51.00
C SER A 130 11.75 -20.54 -50.53
N GLY A 131 12.17 -19.61 -51.41
CA GLY A 131 12.24 -18.17 -51.07
C GLY A 131 10.87 -17.57 -50.79
N GLN A 132 9.83 -17.96 -51.56
CA GLN A 132 8.45 -17.53 -51.30
C GLN A 132 7.93 -18.06 -49.96
N LEU A 133 8.21 -19.33 -49.63
CA LEU A 133 7.82 -19.90 -48.34
C LEU A 133 8.49 -19.15 -47.18
N GLU A 134 9.79 -18.89 -47.26
CA GLU A 134 10.53 -18.16 -46.26
C GLU A 134 10.00 -16.72 -46.07
N ALA A 135 9.77 -15.99 -47.15
CA ALA A 135 9.19 -14.64 -47.10
C ALA A 135 7.78 -14.65 -46.47
N THR A 136 6.94 -15.63 -46.84
CA THR A 136 5.60 -15.78 -46.27
C THR A 136 5.66 -16.10 -44.79
N LEU A 137 6.52 -17.04 -44.36
CA LEU A 137 6.72 -17.37 -42.96
C LEU A 137 7.21 -16.17 -42.17
N SER A 138 8.15 -15.39 -42.69
CA SER A 138 8.65 -14.17 -42.05
C SER A 138 7.53 -13.15 -41.85
N THR A 139 6.71 -12.90 -42.86
CA THR A 139 5.55 -11.98 -42.77
C THR A 139 4.54 -12.45 -41.71
N LEU A 140 4.19 -13.74 -41.71
CA LEU A 140 3.24 -14.28 -40.76
C LEU A 140 3.75 -14.26 -39.32
N ARG A 141 5.05 -14.51 -39.10
CA ARG A 141 5.68 -14.41 -37.78
C ARG A 141 5.68 -12.96 -37.28
N ASN A 142 6.01 -11.99 -38.15
CA ASN A 142 5.99 -10.58 -37.80
C ASN A 142 4.56 -10.12 -37.44
N ASN A 143 3.56 -10.55 -38.21
CA ASN A 143 2.16 -10.25 -37.90
C ASN A 143 1.74 -10.84 -36.56
N THR A 144 2.13 -12.10 -36.26
CA THR A 144 1.88 -12.75 -34.98
C THR A 144 2.54 -11.99 -33.82
N ALA A 145 3.81 -11.62 -33.99
CA ALA A 145 4.52 -10.83 -32.98
C ALA A 145 3.85 -9.48 -32.73
N SER A 146 3.40 -8.79 -33.78
CA SER A 146 2.66 -7.52 -33.61
C SER A 146 1.32 -7.72 -32.87
N ILE A 147 0.60 -8.81 -33.11
CA ILE A 147 -0.64 -9.15 -32.40
C ILE A 147 -0.33 -9.45 -30.91
N ASP A 148 0.75 -10.16 -30.64
CA ASP A 148 1.16 -10.49 -29.27
C ASP A 148 1.55 -9.22 -28.51
N GLU A 149 2.33 -8.31 -29.09
CA GLU A 149 2.67 -7.01 -28.50
C GLU A 149 1.44 -6.14 -28.23
N ASN A 150 0.53 -6.04 -29.19
CA ASN A 150 -0.72 -5.31 -29.02
C ASN A 150 -1.59 -5.93 -27.91
N SER A 151 -1.65 -7.27 -27.83
CA SER A 151 -2.37 -7.98 -26.76
C SER A 151 -1.77 -7.70 -25.39
N SER A 152 -0.44 -7.75 -25.28
CA SER A 152 0.27 -7.45 -24.04
C SER A 152 0.04 -6.00 -23.57
N SER A 153 0.00 -5.05 -24.50
CA SER A 153 -0.34 -3.65 -24.18
C SER A 153 -1.74 -3.51 -23.58
N ILE A 154 -2.73 -4.24 -24.13
CA ILE A 154 -4.11 -4.23 -23.58
C ILE A 154 -4.16 -4.94 -22.23
N GLU A 155 -3.42 -6.03 -22.03
CA GLU A 155 -3.32 -6.72 -20.74
C GLU A 155 -2.78 -5.80 -19.63
N LEU A 156 -1.79 -4.97 -19.94
CA LEU A 156 -1.30 -3.96 -18.99
C LEU A 156 -2.36 -2.92 -18.65
N GLN A 157 -3.19 -2.51 -19.60
CA GLN A 157 -4.31 -1.60 -19.33
C GLN A 157 -5.38 -2.27 -18.45
N ILE A 158 -5.67 -3.56 -18.67
CA ILE A 158 -6.56 -4.32 -17.79
C ILE A 158 -6.01 -4.37 -16.37
N ALA A 159 -4.72 -4.69 -16.20
CA ALA A 159 -4.08 -4.71 -14.88
C ALA A 159 -4.16 -3.35 -14.16
N GLN A 160 -4.02 -2.23 -14.87
CA GLN A 160 -4.20 -0.89 -14.31
C GLN A 160 -5.63 -0.65 -13.82
N ILE A 161 -6.64 -1.14 -14.55
CA ILE A 161 -8.03 -1.01 -14.10
C ILE A 161 -8.31 -1.93 -12.91
N GLU A 162 -7.72 -3.12 -12.85
CA GLU A 162 -7.82 -4.03 -11.72
C GLU A 162 -7.22 -3.44 -10.44
N ASP A 163 -6.07 -2.77 -10.53
CA ASP A 163 -5.50 -2.01 -9.42
C ASP A 163 -6.45 -0.92 -8.91
N ARG A 164 -7.05 -0.14 -9.84
CA ARG A 164 -8.05 0.87 -9.48
C ARG A 164 -9.30 0.27 -8.84
N LEU A 165 -9.76 -0.88 -9.32
CA LEU A 165 -10.88 -1.62 -8.74
C LEU A 165 -10.56 -2.11 -7.32
N ALA A 166 -9.34 -2.59 -7.10
CA ALA A 166 -8.89 -2.98 -5.76
C ALA A 166 -8.91 -1.79 -4.79
N LYS A 167 -8.47 -0.61 -5.24
CA LYS A 167 -8.47 0.65 -4.47
C LYS A 167 -9.87 1.20 -4.17
N CYS A 168 -10.91 0.71 -4.84
CA CYS A 168 -12.29 1.04 -4.49
C CYS A 168 -12.77 0.33 -3.21
N ARG A 169 -12.08 -0.68 -2.71
CA ARG A 169 -12.34 -1.24 -1.39
C ARG A 169 -11.69 -0.36 -0.34
N ILE A 170 -12.47 0.04 0.65
CA ILE A 170 -11.95 0.77 1.81
C ILE A 170 -11.53 -0.29 2.83
N VAL A 171 -10.22 -0.36 3.11
CA VAL A 171 -9.65 -1.32 4.07
C VAL A 171 -8.84 -0.57 5.12
N SER A 172 -8.72 -1.14 6.31
CA SER A 172 -7.84 -0.57 7.32
C SER A 172 -6.37 -0.90 7.04
N PRO A 173 -5.48 0.09 6.98
CA PRO A 173 -4.04 -0.16 6.83
C PRO A 173 -3.36 -0.60 8.14
N VAL A 174 -4.04 -0.44 9.29
CA VAL A 174 -3.51 -0.71 10.63
C VAL A 174 -4.59 -1.34 11.52
N THR A 175 -4.16 -2.09 12.52
CA THR A 175 -5.03 -2.50 13.62
C THR A 175 -5.14 -1.37 14.63
N GLY A 176 -6.34 -1.08 15.15
CA GLY A 176 -6.55 -0.03 16.13
C GLY A 176 -8.02 0.30 16.37
N THR A 177 -8.25 1.42 17.03
CA THR A 177 -9.59 1.94 17.32
C THR A 177 -9.86 3.17 16.46
N VAL A 178 -11.06 3.26 15.92
CA VAL A 178 -11.52 4.42 15.15
C VAL A 178 -11.74 5.61 16.09
N LEU A 179 -10.97 6.67 15.90
CA LEU A 179 -11.07 7.90 16.71
C LEU A 179 -12.08 8.89 16.15
N ALA A 180 -12.17 8.98 14.83
CA ALA A 180 -13.10 9.90 14.16
C ALA A 180 -13.48 9.36 12.79
N LYS A 181 -14.73 9.56 12.41
CA LYS A 181 -15.29 9.26 11.09
C LYS A 181 -15.54 10.57 10.33
N TYR A 182 -14.98 10.71 9.12
CA TYR A 182 -15.03 11.94 8.31
C TYR A 182 -15.91 11.83 7.08
N ALA A 183 -16.40 10.63 6.75
CA ALA A 183 -17.21 10.39 5.57
C ALA A 183 -18.37 9.43 5.87
N GLU A 184 -19.47 9.61 5.14
CA GLU A 184 -20.67 8.79 5.28
C GLU A 184 -21.03 8.07 3.98
N THR A 185 -21.77 6.96 4.12
CA THR A 185 -22.36 6.23 2.98
C THR A 185 -23.24 7.18 2.15
N GLY A 186 -23.06 7.14 0.84
CA GLY A 186 -23.78 8.01 -0.11
C GLY A 186 -23.01 9.28 -0.50
N GLU A 187 -21.98 9.68 0.23
CA GLU A 187 -21.14 10.82 -0.11
C GLU A 187 -20.21 10.50 -1.29
N LEU A 188 -19.68 11.56 -1.90
CA LEU A 188 -18.67 11.47 -2.95
C LEU A 188 -17.28 11.47 -2.33
N ALA A 189 -16.51 10.41 -2.54
CA ALA A 189 -15.09 10.36 -2.24
C ALA A 189 -14.26 10.84 -3.43
N SER A 190 -13.14 11.50 -3.13
CA SER A 190 -12.06 11.77 -4.07
C SER A 190 -10.76 11.20 -3.53
N THR A 191 -9.84 10.82 -4.41
CA THR A 191 -8.53 10.31 -4.00
C THR A 191 -7.84 11.30 -3.06
N GLY A 192 -7.37 10.81 -1.90
CA GLY A 192 -6.75 11.60 -0.83
C GLY A 192 -7.73 12.21 0.18
N ARG A 193 -9.05 12.12 -0.03
CA ARG A 193 -10.03 12.59 0.96
C ARG A 193 -9.96 11.71 2.22
N PRO A 194 -9.79 12.31 3.42
CA PRO A 194 -9.87 11.57 4.68
C PRO A 194 -11.24 10.91 4.85
N LEU A 195 -11.25 9.63 5.23
CA LEU A 195 -12.46 8.86 5.52
C LEU A 195 -12.63 8.63 7.02
N MET A 196 -11.55 8.31 7.72
CA MET A 196 -11.54 8.09 9.16
C MET A 196 -10.12 8.28 9.73
N LYS A 197 -10.04 8.36 11.04
CA LYS A 197 -8.80 8.37 11.81
C LYS A 197 -8.78 7.16 12.74
N VAL A 198 -7.67 6.43 12.75
CA VAL A 198 -7.46 5.22 13.56
C VAL A 198 -6.22 5.40 14.40
N ALA A 199 -6.24 4.89 15.63
CA ALA A 199 -5.06 4.83 16.48
C ALA A 199 -4.95 3.49 17.20
N ASP A 200 -3.73 3.05 17.45
CA ASP A 200 -3.46 1.96 18.39
C ASP A 200 -3.55 2.51 19.81
N LEU A 201 -4.65 2.18 20.50
CA LEU A 201 -4.89 2.59 21.87
C LEU A 201 -4.38 1.59 22.91
N ASP A 202 -3.91 0.43 22.50
CA ASP A 202 -3.30 -0.55 23.42
C ASP A 202 -1.86 -0.13 23.79
N HIS A 203 -1.13 0.48 22.82
CA HIS A 203 0.22 0.97 22.97
C HIS A 203 0.26 2.48 22.84
N ILE A 204 0.20 3.19 23.94
CA ILE A 204 0.20 4.65 23.96
C ILE A 204 1.53 5.17 24.53
N TYR A 205 1.76 6.45 24.33
CA TYR A 205 2.95 7.13 24.81
C TYR A 205 2.54 8.31 25.69
N LEU A 206 3.23 8.48 26.82
CA LEU A 206 3.23 9.77 27.50
C LEU A 206 4.32 10.63 26.85
N ARG A 207 3.94 11.75 26.22
CA ARG A 207 4.87 12.78 25.75
C ARG A 207 5.09 13.77 26.89
N ALA A 208 6.17 13.54 27.64
CA ALA A 208 6.55 14.36 28.78
C ALA A 208 7.67 15.33 28.40
N TYR A 209 7.82 16.42 29.19
CA TYR A 209 8.77 17.47 28.90
C TYR A 209 9.75 17.63 30.05
N PHE A 210 11.02 17.43 29.77
CA PHE A 210 12.11 17.49 30.71
C PHE A 210 13.00 18.71 30.46
N THR A 211 13.56 19.29 31.51
CA THR A 211 14.56 20.36 31.42
C THR A 211 15.91 19.82 30.96
N SER A 212 16.79 20.69 30.47
CA SER A 212 18.16 20.31 30.07
C SER A 212 18.96 19.66 31.20
N GLU A 213 18.72 20.05 32.46
CA GLU A 213 19.37 19.50 33.63
C GLU A 213 18.94 18.04 33.89
N GLN A 214 17.62 17.78 33.75
CA GLN A 214 17.06 16.43 33.94
C GLN A 214 17.46 15.49 32.80
N LEU A 215 17.65 16.03 31.59
CA LEU A 215 18.01 15.25 30.39
C LEU A 215 19.31 14.48 30.56
N ALA A 216 20.27 15.03 31.34
CA ALA A 216 21.57 14.39 31.58
C ALA A 216 21.46 13.05 32.32
N ALA A 217 20.38 12.84 33.08
CA ALA A 217 20.13 11.62 33.85
C ALA A 217 19.29 10.58 33.09
N LEU A 218 18.71 10.93 31.91
CA LEU A 218 17.82 10.06 31.15
C LEU A 218 18.59 9.11 30.24
N GLN A 219 18.15 7.87 30.19
CA GLN A 219 18.68 6.87 29.28
C GLN A 219 17.55 6.18 28.51
N LEU A 220 17.78 5.92 27.22
CA LEU A 220 16.85 5.13 26.41
C LEU A 220 16.70 3.71 26.99
N GLY A 221 15.47 3.25 27.09
CA GLY A 221 15.14 1.96 27.70
C GLY A 221 14.96 1.99 29.23
N GLN A 222 15.19 3.13 29.86
CA GLN A 222 14.98 3.31 31.29
C GLN A 222 13.50 3.07 31.66
N GLU A 223 13.28 2.32 32.76
CA GLU A 223 11.97 2.14 33.36
C GLU A 223 11.65 3.33 34.27
N VAL A 224 10.45 3.82 34.20
CA VAL A 224 9.94 4.97 34.95
C VAL A 224 8.52 4.70 35.42
N THR A 225 8.08 5.40 36.45
CA THR A 225 6.70 5.35 36.90
C THR A 225 5.91 6.52 36.30
N VAL A 226 4.84 6.19 35.58
CA VAL A 226 3.91 7.17 35.02
C VAL A 226 2.63 7.18 35.83
N THR A 227 2.27 8.34 36.37
CA THR A 227 1.01 8.54 37.09
C THR A 227 0.04 9.30 36.22
N ALA A 228 -1.08 8.68 35.87
CA ALA A 228 -2.16 9.30 35.10
C ALA A 228 -3.07 10.12 36.02
N ASP A 229 -3.39 11.35 35.60
CA ASP A 229 -4.20 12.29 36.35
C ASP A 229 -5.64 12.29 35.80
N PHE A 230 -6.54 11.63 36.52
CA PHE A 230 -7.98 11.55 36.17
C PHE A 230 -8.80 12.68 36.81
N GLY A 231 -8.15 13.57 37.53
CA GLY A 231 -8.81 14.61 38.33
C GLY A 231 -9.25 14.10 39.72
N ALA A 232 -9.53 15.01 40.63
CA ALA A 232 -9.79 14.73 42.03
C ALA A 232 -8.62 13.93 42.70
N ASP A 233 -8.95 12.93 43.51
CA ASP A 233 -7.98 12.13 44.27
C ASP A 233 -7.61 10.80 43.58
N GLU A 234 -8.13 10.57 42.33
CA GLU A 234 -7.89 9.31 41.61
C GLU A 234 -6.62 9.41 40.77
N GLN A 235 -5.58 8.72 41.21
CA GLN A 235 -4.32 8.59 40.49
C GLN A 235 -4.01 7.11 40.28
N TYR A 236 -3.63 6.74 39.06
CA TYR A 236 -3.23 5.39 38.72
C TYR A 236 -1.80 5.39 38.21
N GLU A 237 -0.98 4.49 38.74
CA GLU A 237 0.40 4.31 38.34
C GLU A 237 0.52 3.21 37.28
N TYR A 238 1.32 3.50 36.27
CA TYR A 238 1.63 2.60 35.16
C TYR A 238 3.15 2.48 35.02
N PRO A 239 3.66 1.27 34.77
CA PRO A 239 5.04 1.12 34.37
C PRO A 239 5.23 1.71 32.97
N GLY A 240 6.23 2.58 32.84
CA GLY A 240 6.58 3.19 31.56
C GLY A 240 8.01 2.90 31.19
N ARG A 241 8.29 2.87 29.88
CA ARG A 241 9.65 2.74 29.36
C ARG A 241 9.97 3.90 28.44
N LEU A 242 11.10 4.54 28.65
CA LEU A 242 11.59 5.65 27.86
C LEU A 242 12.07 5.14 26.49
N VAL A 243 11.35 5.54 25.42
CA VAL A 243 11.59 5.01 24.06
C VAL A 243 12.16 6.04 23.09
N TRP A 244 12.05 7.32 23.41
CA TRP A 244 12.55 8.37 22.53
C TRP A 244 12.81 9.67 23.31
N ILE A 245 13.87 10.37 22.95
CA ILE A 245 14.25 11.68 23.45
C ILE A 245 14.43 12.61 22.25
N ALA A 246 13.83 13.80 22.28
CA ALA A 246 13.99 14.80 21.24
C ALA A 246 15.44 15.27 21.13
N SER A 247 15.93 15.41 19.91
CA SER A 247 17.26 15.98 19.62
C SER A 247 17.27 17.52 19.67
N GLU A 248 16.07 18.12 19.59
CA GLU A 248 15.89 19.57 19.59
C GLU A 248 15.02 19.98 20.77
N SER A 249 15.32 21.15 21.33
CA SER A 249 14.51 21.73 22.40
C SER A 249 13.27 22.41 21.85
N GLU A 250 12.18 22.31 22.60
CA GLU A 250 10.91 23.00 22.33
C GLU A 250 10.65 24.05 23.43
N PHE A 251 9.83 25.06 23.13
CA PHE A 251 9.30 25.93 24.17
C PHE A 251 8.21 25.18 24.94
N THR A 252 8.20 25.34 26.28
CA THR A 252 7.18 24.70 27.12
C THR A 252 5.78 25.03 26.62
N PRO A 253 4.95 24.03 26.25
CA PRO A 253 3.56 24.25 25.86
C PRO A 253 2.80 24.95 26.99
N LYS A 254 1.89 25.89 26.65
CA LYS A 254 1.13 26.68 27.63
C LYS A 254 0.27 25.84 28.60
N SER A 255 -0.03 24.60 28.22
CA SER A 255 -0.84 23.66 28.98
C SER A 255 -0.06 22.85 30.01
N ILE A 256 1.27 22.97 30.07
CA ILE A 256 2.13 22.13 30.92
C ILE A 256 2.74 22.97 32.03
N GLN A 257 2.53 22.53 33.27
CA GLN A 257 3.16 23.15 34.46
C GLN A 257 4.54 22.52 34.69
N THR A 258 5.58 23.34 34.66
CA THR A 258 6.92 22.94 35.08
C THR A 258 7.24 23.58 36.45
N LYS A 259 8.08 22.93 37.27
CA LYS A 259 8.47 23.41 38.61
C LYS A 259 9.09 24.83 38.61
N ASN A 260 9.62 25.31 37.49
CA ASN A 260 10.20 26.64 37.33
C ASN A 260 9.56 27.37 36.14
N SER A 261 8.73 28.34 36.43
CA SER A 261 7.99 29.19 35.47
C SER A 261 8.84 30.18 34.66
N ARG A 262 10.10 29.92 34.40
CA ARG A 262 10.89 30.74 33.48
C ARG A 262 10.84 30.07 32.10
N ALA A 263 10.81 30.87 31.04
CA ALA A 263 10.80 30.42 29.64
C ALA A 263 11.97 29.46 29.36
N ASN A 264 11.83 28.23 29.78
CA ASN A 264 12.88 27.24 29.73
C ASN A 264 12.65 26.38 28.49
N LEU A 265 13.72 26.19 27.76
CA LEU A 265 13.79 25.18 26.71
C LEU A 265 13.63 23.82 27.38
N VAL A 266 12.72 23.03 26.86
CA VAL A 266 12.45 21.67 27.34
C VAL A 266 12.64 20.69 26.18
N TYR A 267 12.91 19.45 26.53
CA TYR A 267 13.04 18.37 25.57
C TYR A 267 11.85 17.43 25.71
N ALA A 268 11.20 17.13 24.59
CA ALA A 268 10.13 16.15 24.57
C ALA A 268 10.71 14.74 24.68
N VAL A 269 10.09 13.92 25.52
CA VAL A 269 10.47 12.53 25.75
C VAL A 269 9.22 11.67 25.60
N LYS A 270 9.30 10.59 24.84
CA LYS A 270 8.21 9.61 24.74
C LYS A 270 8.48 8.43 25.65
N ILE A 271 7.50 8.14 26.48
CA ILE A 271 7.49 7.03 27.42
C ILE A 271 6.38 6.09 26.99
N ALA A 272 6.73 4.88 26.55
CA ALA A 272 5.75 3.87 26.19
C ALA A 272 5.04 3.34 27.44
N VAL A 273 3.72 3.24 27.37
CA VAL A 273 2.86 2.76 28.44
C VAL A 273 1.85 1.79 27.85
N GLU A 274 1.65 0.64 28.48
CA GLU A 274 0.58 -0.27 28.14
C GLU A 274 -0.75 0.24 28.72
N ASN A 275 -1.78 0.33 27.88
CA ASN A 275 -3.08 0.85 28.27
C ASN A 275 -4.01 -0.27 28.73
N ASP A 276 -4.55 -0.13 29.92
CA ASP A 276 -5.58 -1.02 30.48
C ASP A 276 -7.03 -0.64 30.03
N GLY A 277 -7.14 0.30 29.06
CA GLY A 277 -8.41 0.83 28.56
C GLY A 277 -8.89 2.11 29.29
N ARG A 278 -8.25 2.50 30.39
CA ARG A 278 -8.59 3.73 31.14
C ARG A 278 -7.92 4.96 30.58
N LEU A 279 -6.67 4.81 30.10
CA LEU A 279 -5.92 5.93 29.56
C LEU A 279 -6.57 6.43 28.27
N LYS A 280 -6.75 7.74 28.18
CA LYS A 280 -7.33 8.43 27.03
C LYS A 280 -6.32 9.41 26.45
N LEU A 281 -6.36 9.60 25.15
CA LEU A 281 -5.53 10.58 24.46
C LEU A 281 -5.83 11.99 24.99
N GLY A 282 -4.77 12.78 25.21
CA GLY A 282 -4.88 14.13 25.79
C GLY A 282 -5.00 14.16 27.31
N LEU A 283 -5.13 13.01 27.99
CA LEU A 283 -5.07 12.96 29.45
C LEU A 283 -3.69 13.40 29.94
N TYR A 284 -3.63 14.11 31.07
CA TYR A 284 -2.38 14.51 31.68
C TYR A 284 -1.74 13.36 32.47
N GLY A 285 -0.42 13.31 32.46
CA GLY A 285 0.36 12.37 33.25
C GLY A 285 1.59 13.03 33.86
N LYS A 286 2.01 12.49 34.98
CA LYS A 286 3.23 12.84 35.71
C LYS A 286 4.24 11.70 35.57
N VAL A 287 5.52 12.02 35.61
CA VAL A 287 6.62 11.05 35.53
C VAL A 287 7.47 11.19 36.76
N ASN A 288 7.80 10.04 37.36
CA ASN A 288 8.82 9.90 38.40
C ASN A 288 9.92 8.97 37.87
N LEU A 289 11.18 9.43 37.95
CA LEU A 289 12.38 8.74 37.45
C LEU A 289 12.88 7.69 38.43
#